data_fd36ca50162dbcbe3c6cfe32bfaffee7
#
_entry.id   fd36ca50162dbcbe3c6cfe32bfaffee7
#
_cell.length_a   1.000
_cell.length_b   1.000
_cell.length_c   1.000
_cell.angle_alpha   90.00
_cell.angle_beta   90.00
_cell.angle_gamma   90.00
#
_symmetry.space_group_name_H-M   'P 1'
#
loop_
_entity.id
_entity.type
_entity.pdbx_description
1 polymer ?
#
loop_
_entity_poly.entity_id
_entity_poly.type
_entity_poly.pdbx_seq_one_letter_code
_entity_poly.pdbx_strand_id
1 'polypeptide(L)'
;MALSPLDLFLMTVRELRGNWVRSGLTALGIFMGVAAINATLNISAISNAQIQAQLDARDNPFLVVYIYPASRNFSEIPKINSEDITALEQNVPGIGTISTVSSVYASSIQYQGETVTDAEVVGVSKNYQQTTGRKILQGRFFEPADFEQYRPVAILDIALNDKLFQGENAIGKGLYAGGTRFTVVGVTETKQQYADQEPQGELWVTQNYSNALAGSYSFAQTLVSFDELENYERVQAEIESVLISRYPNFEVGTYGNVEDLYEEQQRQRTSSIILNIVGVIALVIGGVGIANITVASVVERTREIGLRRAVGATDMEVVLQFVFEVLLLSAAGGVCAIAAIHFLSKIATTTLFVSPYEFQPRDAAISMSAALAVGVGSSLLPALRVTRIDVVQALRGE
;
A
#
# COMPACT_ATOMS: atom_id res chain seq x y z
N MET A 1 -5.60 -54.68 7.10
CA MET A 1 -5.22 -54.25 5.74
C MET A 1 -5.23 -52.73 5.71
N ALA A 2 -4.11 -52.10 5.51
CA ALA A 2 -4.08 -50.65 5.39
C ALA A 2 -4.83 -50.24 4.11
N LEU A 3 -5.84 -49.38 4.21
CA LEU A 3 -6.58 -48.85 3.07
C LEU A 3 -5.61 -48.11 2.16
N SER A 4 -5.63 -48.36 0.87
CA SER A 4 -4.79 -47.58 -0.04
C SER A 4 -5.29 -46.11 -0.09
N PRO A 5 -4.40 -45.14 -0.30
CA PRO A 5 -4.84 -43.72 -0.44
C PRO A 5 -5.89 -43.55 -1.55
N LEU A 6 -5.85 -44.36 -2.59
CA LEU A 6 -6.81 -44.32 -3.69
C LEU A 6 -8.20 -44.82 -3.26
N ASP A 7 -8.25 -45.89 -2.44
CA ASP A 7 -9.49 -46.45 -1.93
C ASP A 7 -10.17 -45.45 -0.97
N LEU A 8 -9.39 -44.79 -0.12
CA LEU A 8 -9.86 -43.72 0.75
C LEU A 8 -10.48 -42.55 -0.08
N PHE A 9 -9.80 -42.13 -1.13
CA PHE A 9 -10.30 -41.09 -2.02
C PHE A 9 -11.63 -41.47 -2.69
N LEU A 10 -11.70 -42.65 -3.31
CA LEU A 10 -12.91 -43.13 -4.00
C LEU A 10 -14.10 -43.31 -3.04
N MET A 11 -13.84 -43.84 -1.85
CA MET A 11 -14.87 -43.93 -0.79
C MET A 11 -15.39 -42.57 -0.40
N THR A 12 -14.50 -41.60 -0.11
CA THR A 12 -14.86 -40.26 0.26
C THR A 12 -15.71 -39.54 -0.82
N VAL A 13 -15.32 -39.63 -2.09
CA VAL A 13 -16.08 -39.05 -3.21
C VAL A 13 -17.48 -39.65 -3.32
N ARG A 14 -17.62 -40.98 -3.12
CA ARG A 14 -18.93 -41.66 -3.15
C ARG A 14 -19.83 -41.19 -1.99
N GLU A 15 -19.26 -41.00 -0.81
CA GLU A 15 -19.95 -40.53 0.39
C GLU A 15 -20.42 -39.06 0.24
N LEU A 16 -19.58 -38.19 -0.29
CA LEU A 16 -19.92 -36.78 -0.57
C LEU A 16 -21.10 -36.67 -1.55
N ARG A 17 -21.17 -37.56 -2.55
CA ARG A 17 -22.30 -37.62 -3.49
C ARG A 17 -23.60 -38.12 -2.86
N GLY A 18 -23.51 -39.00 -1.87
CA GLY A 18 -24.67 -39.53 -1.15
C GLY A 18 -25.42 -38.45 -0.33
N ASN A 19 -24.71 -37.47 0.20
CA ASN A 19 -25.23 -36.39 1.04
C ASN A 19 -24.88 -34.99 0.46
N TRP A 20 -25.15 -34.79 -0.84
CA TRP A 20 -24.70 -33.62 -1.60
C TRP A 20 -25.13 -32.26 -1.02
N VAL A 21 -26.35 -32.17 -0.42
CA VAL A 21 -26.88 -30.94 0.20
C VAL A 21 -26.04 -30.55 1.41
N ARG A 22 -25.74 -31.54 2.28
CA ARG A 22 -24.92 -31.33 3.49
C ARG A 22 -23.51 -30.94 3.14
N SER A 23 -22.88 -31.68 2.23
CA SER A 23 -21.53 -31.43 1.71
C SER A 23 -21.45 -30.06 1.03
N GLY A 24 -22.48 -29.68 0.26
CA GLY A 24 -22.58 -28.38 -0.39
C GLY A 24 -22.66 -27.20 0.58
N LEU A 25 -23.49 -27.32 1.63
CA LEU A 25 -23.59 -26.26 2.66
C LEU A 25 -22.28 -26.09 3.43
N THR A 26 -21.58 -27.20 3.72
CA THR A 26 -20.28 -27.15 4.38
C THR A 26 -19.22 -26.51 3.49
N ALA A 27 -19.15 -26.96 2.23
CA ALA A 27 -18.24 -26.39 1.25
C ALA A 27 -18.50 -24.89 1.02
N LEU A 28 -19.77 -24.45 1.05
CA LEU A 28 -20.16 -23.06 0.94
C LEU A 28 -19.67 -22.23 2.13
N GLY A 29 -19.75 -22.73 3.36
CA GLY A 29 -19.21 -22.05 4.54
C GLY A 29 -17.70 -21.82 4.44
N ILE A 30 -16.95 -22.85 4.01
CA ILE A 30 -15.52 -22.77 3.76
C ILE A 30 -15.23 -21.81 2.61
N PHE A 31 -15.97 -21.94 1.51
CA PHE A 31 -15.86 -21.05 0.34
C PHE A 31 -15.98 -19.58 0.76
N MET A 32 -17.02 -19.23 1.52
CA MET A 32 -17.24 -17.84 1.97
C MET A 32 -16.08 -17.32 2.82
N GLY A 33 -15.59 -18.12 3.76
CA GLY A 33 -14.47 -17.73 4.62
C GLY A 33 -13.16 -17.55 3.84
N VAL A 34 -12.85 -18.49 2.97
CA VAL A 34 -11.64 -18.43 2.11
C VAL A 34 -11.75 -17.28 1.11
N ALA A 35 -12.94 -17.09 0.51
CA ALA A 35 -13.19 -16.00 -0.43
C ALA A 35 -12.99 -14.64 0.24
N ALA A 36 -13.50 -14.45 1.48
CA ALA A 36 -13.31 -13.21 2.21
C ALA A 36 -11.82 -12.93 2.49
N ILE A 37 -11.08 -13.90 3.00
CA ILE A 37 -9.64 -13.74 3.28
C ILE A 37 -8.86 -13.49 1.99
N ASN A 38 -9.10 -14.29 0.95
CA ASN A 38 -8.37 -14.15 -0.32
C ASN A 38 -8.70 -12.83 -1.03
N ALA A 39 -9.96 -12.39 -1.01
CA ALA A 39 -10.36 -11.09 -1.52
C ALA A 39 -9.65 -9.94 -0.80
N THR A 40 -9.56 -9.99 0.53
CA THR A 40 -8.87 -8.98 1.32
C THR A 40 -7.38 -8.89 0.97
N LEU A 41 -6.71 -10.03 0.86
CA LEU A 41 -5.29 -10.08 0.47
C LEU A 41 -5.08 -9.50 -0.94
N ASN A 42 -5.92 -9.88 -1.90
CA ASN A 42 -5.84 -9.36 -3.27
C ASN A 42 -6.12 -7.85 -3.34
N ILE A 43 -7.15 -7.35 -2.64
CA ILE A 43 -7.45 -5.91 -2.59
C ILE A 43 -6.28 -5.15 -1.98
N SER A 44 -5.71 -5.65 -0.89
CA SER A 44 -4.53 -5.04 -0.25
C SER A 44 -3.32 -5.02 -1.19
N ALA A 45 -3.08 -6.09 -1.93
CA ALA A 45 -1.97 -6.15 -2.89
C ALA A 45 -2.15 -5.14 -4.04
N ILE A 46 -3.36 -5.03 -4.60
CA ILE A 46 -3.69 -4.07 -5.66
C ILE A 46 -3.52 -2.64 -5.16
N SER A 47 -4.08 -2.33 -3.98
CA SER A 47 -3.99 -0.99 -3.39
C SER A 47 -2.54 -0.59 -3.08
N ASN A 48 -1.75 -1.49 -2.50
CA ASN A 48 -0.33 -1.23 -2.25
C ASN A 48 0.45 -0.98 -3.55
N ALA A 49 0.15 -1.73 -4.61
CA ALA A 49 0.77 -1.50 -5.92
C ALA A 49 0.37 -0.15 -6.52
N GLN A 50 -0.87 0.29 -6.33
CA GLN A 50 -1.34 1.61 -6.76
C GLN A 50 -0.66 2.74 -5.97
N ILE A 51 -0.59 2.62 -4.64
CA ILE A 51 0.10 3.59 -3.79
C ILE A 51 1.57 3.68 -4.19
N GLN A 52 2.24 2.55 -4.41
CA GLN A 52 3.64 2.54 -4.85
C GLN A 52 3.83 3.22 -6.21
N ALA A 53 2.96 2.93 -7.18
CA ALA A 53 3.01 3.57 -8.50
C ALA A 53 2.79 5.10 -8.41
N GLN A 54 1.91 5.55 -7.51
CA GLN A 54 1.70 6.98 -7.26
C GLN A 54 2.89 7.63 -6.54
N LEU A 55 3.51 6.94 -5.58
CA LEU A 55 4.75 7.41 -4.94
C LEU A 55 5.90 7.54 -5.96
N ASP A 56 6.05 6.57 -6.85
CA ASP A 56 7.09 6.61 -7.89
C ASP A 56 6.87 7.77 -8.88
N ALA A 57 5.60 8.16 -9.11
CA ALA A 57 5.25 9.27 -9.99
C ALA A 57 5.43 10.65 -9.32
N ARG A 58 5.49 10.71 -8.00
CA ARG A 58 5.65 11.94 -7.21
C ARG A 58 7.10 12.14 -6.76
N ASP A 59 7.36 13.33 -6.23
CA ASP A 59 8.56 13.59 -5.46
C ASP A 59 8.62 12.68 -4.23
N ASN A 60 9.83 12.48 -3.71
CA ASN A 60 9.99 11.77 -2.44
C ASN A 60 9.04 12.34 -1.38
N PRO A 61 8.59 11.54 -0.40
CA PRO A 61 7.77 12.03 0.69
C PRO A 61 8.45 13.18 1.43
N PHE A 62 7.75 14.30 1.54
CA PHE A 62 8.19 15.45 2.35
C PHE A 62 7.00 16.15 3.03
N LEU A 63 7.31 16.83 4.12
CA LEU A 63 6.42 17.75 4.81
C LEU A 63 6.84 19.19 4.50
N VAL A 64 5.89 20.02 4.11
CA VAL A 64 6.04 21.47 4.03
C VAL A 64 5.73 22.04 5.40
N VAL A 65 6.68 22.77 5.95
CA VAL A 65 6.55 23.38 7.27
C VAL A 65 6.31 24.88 7.10
N TYR A 66 5.33 25.39 7.80
CA TYR A 66 5.01 26.82 7.81
C TYR A 66 4.69 27.31 9.22
N ILE A 67 5.02 28.56 9.48
CA ILE A 67 4.75 29.26 10.74
C ILE A 67 3.81 30.42 10.41
N TYR A 68 2.74 30.57 11.18
CA TYR A 68 1.79 31.64 11.00
C TYR A 68 1.40 32.25 12.36
N PRO A 69 1.03 33.56 12.40
CA PRO A 69 0.76 34.22 13.66
C PRO A 69 -0.53 33.69 14.29
N ALA A 70 -0.47 33.34 15.58
CA ALA A 70 -1.64 32.95 16.37
C ALA A 70 -2.67 34.10 16.55
N SER A 71 -2.29 35.34 16.29
CA SER A 71 -3.20 36.48 16.34
C SER A 71 -2.92 37.48 15.21
N ARG A 72 -3.93 38.31 14.86
CA ARG A 72 -3.84 39.27 13.75
C ARG A 72 -2.89 40.48 13.98
N ASN A 73 -2.21 40.54 15.10
CA ASN A 73 -1.40 41.72 15.50
C ASN A 73 0.13 41.52 15.26
N PHE A 74 0.55 40.50 14.52
CA PHE A 74 1.98 40.35 14.19
C PHE A 74 2.32 41.00 12.86
N SER A 75 3.38 41.79 12.86
CA SER A 75 3.90 42.47 11.67
C SER A 75 4.90 41.64 10.87
N GLU A 76 5.48 40.61 11.45
CA GLU A 76 6.54 39.84 10.83
C GLU A 76 6.40 38.34 11.16
N ILE A 77 6.35 37.50 10.14
CA ILE A 77 6.31 36.04 10.29
C ILE A 77 7.74 35.55 10.38
N PRO A 78 8.13 34.80 11.42
CA PRO A 78 9.47 34.26 11.52
C PRO A 78 9.73 33.24 10.40
N LYS A 79 10.94 33.30 9.84
CA LYS A 79 11.41 32.32 8.87
C LYS A 79 12.19 31.24 9.61
N ILE A 80 11.99 30.00 9.21
CA ILE A 80 12.81 28.87 9.71
C ILE A 80 14.26 29.15 9.34
N ASN A 81 15.12 29.17 10.34
CA ASN A 81 16.54 29.52 10.21
C ASN A 81 17.44 28.27 10.35
N SER A 82 18.75 28.44 10.24
CA SER A 82 19.71 27.33 10.34
C SER A 82 19.73 26.65 11.71
N GLU A 83 19.41 27.36 12.78
CA GLU A 83 19.31 26.78 14.13
C GLU A 83 18.08 25.91 14.28
N ASP A 84 16.98 26.30 13.64
CA ASP A 84 15.75 25.48 13.59
C ASP A 84 15.98 24.20 12.80
N ILE A 85 16.68 24.30 11.65
CA ILE A 85 17.07 23.14 10.85
C ILE A 85 17.91 22.18 11.69
N THR A 86 18.94 22.69 12.37
CA THR A 86 19.77 21.86 13.27
C THR A 86 18.96 21.25 14.40
N ALA A 87 18.01 21.99 14.96
CA ALA A 87 17.13 21.46 16.02
C ALA A 87 16.23 20.33 15.51
N LEU A 88 15.69 20.46 14.30
CA LEU A 88 14.90 19.40 13.65
C LEU A 88 15.76 18.14 13.40
N GLU A 89 16.95 18.31 12.80
CA GLU A 89 17.87 17.20 12.51
C GLU A 89 18.31 16.44 13.78
N GLN A 90 18.44 17.12 14.92
CA GLN A 90 18.86 16.50 16.18
C GLN A 90 17.71 15.85 16.97
N ASN A 91 16.49 16.34 16.84
CA ASN A 91 15.39 15.95 17.71
C ASN A 91 14.28 15.15 17.02
N VAL A 92 14.27 15.08 15.69
CA VAL A 92 13.26 14.34 14.92
C VAL A 92 13.92 13.15 14.21
N PRO A 93 13.82 11.94 14.76
CA PRO A 93 14.40 10.76 14.11
C PRO A 93 13.62 10.36 12.86
N GLY A 94 14.34 9.97 11.81
CA GLY A 94 13.76 9.48 10.55
C GLY A 94 13.40 10.59 9.56
N ILE A 95 13.85 11.83 9.80
CA ILE A 95 13.89 12.82 8.72
C ILE A 95 15.10 12.58 7.82
N GLY A 96 14.92 12.85 6.54
CA GLY A 96 15.98 12.86 5.55
C GLY A 96 16.62 14.24 5.42
N THR A 97 16.61 14.78 4.23
CA THR A 97 17.17 16.11 3.95
C THR A 97 16.14 17.22 4.15
N ILE A 98 16.62 18.36 4.64
CA ILE A 98 15.82 19.59 4.74
C ILE A 98 16.25 20.52 3.62
N SER A 99 15.29 21.06 2.89
CA SER A 99 15.50 22.05 1.84
C SER A 99 14.51 23.20 1.96
N THR A 100 14.83 24.29 1.28
CA THR A 100 13.92 25.42 1.15
C THR A 100 13.59 25.69 -0.30
N VAL A 101 12.36 26.08 -0.54
CA VAL A 101 11.84 26.41 -1.86
C VAL A 101 11.09 27.73 -1.81
N SER A 102 11.22 28.52 -2.85
CA SER A 102 10.47 29.78 -2.98
C SER A 102 9.89 29.89 -4.39
N SER A 103 8.59 30.12 -4.49
CA SER A 103 7.94 30.37 -5.78
C SER A 103 8.26 31.78 -6.27
N VAL A 104 8.60 31.92 -7.52
CA VAL A 104 8.82 33.19 -8.21
C VAL A 104 7.68 33.39 -9.20
N TYR A 105 6.95 34.47 -9.03
CA TYR A 105 5.94 34.85 -10.01
C TYR A 105 6.61 35.36 -11.28
N ALA A 106 6.83 34.48 -12.26
CA ALA A 106 7.22 34.84 -13.61
C ALA A 106 6.00 34.70 -14.53
N SER A 107 5.64 35.79 -15.18
CA SER A 107 4.46 35.81 -16.07
C SER A 107 4.61 34.93 -17.30
N SER A 108 5.83 34.61 -17.70
CA SER A 108 6.10 33.73 -18.85
C SER A 108 7.58 33.30 -18.89
N ILE A 109 7.81 32.13 -19.47
CA ILE A 109 9.14 31.64 -19.83
C ILE A 109 9.23 31.64 -21.35
N GLN A 110 10.30 32.21 -21.92
CA GLN A 110 10.43 32.44 -23.35
C GLN A 110 11.75 31.91 -23.90
N TYR A 111 11.68 31.29 -25.07
CA TYR A 111 12.83 30.86 -25.87
C TYR A 111 12.53 30.99 -27.36
N GLN A 112 13.32 31.78 -28.12
CA GLN A 112 13.24 31.95 -29.57
C GLN A 112 11.82 32.14 -30.19
N GLY A 113 10.96 32.85 -29.46
CA GLY A 113 9.58 33.10 -29.90
C GLY A 113 8.51 32.16 -29.30
N GLU A 114 8.93 31.02 -28.78
CA GLU A 114 8.05 30.16 -27.96
C GLU A 114 7.85 30.77 -26.59
N THR A 115 6.62 30.72 -26.08
CA THR A 115 6.27 31.28 -24.77
C THR A 115 5.38 30.31 -24.01
N VAL A 116 5.81 29.99 -22.78
CA VAL A 116 5.02 29.16 -21.84
C VAL A 116 4.62 30.04 -20.67
N THR A 117 3.32 30.09 -20.39
CA THR A 117 2.74 30.95 -19.31
C THR A 117 2.35 30.17 -18.07
N ASP A 118 2.21 28.86 -18.18
CA ASP A 118 1.70 27.95 -17.13
C ASP A 118 2.82 27.20 -16.38
N ALA A 119 4.08 27.50 -16.69
CA ALA A 119 5.20 26.88 -15.98
C ALA A 119 5.55 27.65 -14.70
N GLU A 120 5.89 26.90 -13.65
CA GLU A 120 6.29 27.46 -12.38
C GLU A 120 7.80 27.74 -12.37
N VAL A 121 8.17 28.93 -11.84
CA VAL A 121 9.57 29.25 -11.56
C VAL A 121 9.85 29.11 -10.08
N VAL A 122 10.74 28.21 -9.73
CA VAL A 122 11.00 27.80 -8.35
C VAL A 122 12.43 28.08 -7.98
N GLY A 123 12.63 28.88 -6.95
CA GLY A 123 13.94 29.10 -6.32
C GLY A 123 14.25 27.98 -5.33
N VAL A 124 15.30 27.21 -5.58
CA VAL A 124 15.62 26.01 -4.80
C VAL A 124 16.93 26.12 -4.02
N SER A 125 16.99 25.49 -2.85
CA SER A 125 18.21 25.39 -2.04
C SER A 125 19.13 24.28 -2.54
N LYS A 126 20.33 24.21 -1.97
CA LYS A 126 21.38 23.23 -2.34
C LYS A 126 20.92 21.77 -2.20
N ASN A 127 20.03 21.49 -1.24
CA ASN A 127 19.58 20.14 -0.91
C ASN A 127 18.27 19.73 -1.61
N TYR A 128 17.69 20.61 -2.43
CA TYR A 128 16.37 20.40 -3.01
C TYR A 128 16.26 19.12 -3.85
N GLN A 129 17.28 18.84 -4.67
CA GLN A 129 17.34 17.62 -5.47
C GLN A 129 17.29 16.36 -4.60
N GLN A 130 17.98 16.37 -3.45
CA GLN A 130 18.00 15.23 -2.53
C GLN A 130 16.65 15.08 -1.80
N THR A 131 16.04 16.19 -1.42
CA THR A 131 14.73 16.23 -0.76
C THR A 131 13.63 15.68 -1.68
N THR A 132 13.58 16.10 -2.94
CA THR A 132 12.58 15.67 -3.92
C THR A 132 12.89 14.32 -4.57
N GLY A 133 14.16 13.89 -4.54
CA GLY A 133 14.62 12.67 -5.20
C GLY A 133 14.65 12.74 -6.72
N ARG A 134 14.40 13.91 -7.32
CA ARG A 134 14.38 14.06 -8.79
C ARG A 134 15.77 13.88 -9.40
N LYS A 135 15.84 13.13 -10.47
CA LYS A 135 17.09 12.83 -11.18
C LYS A 135 17.38 13.87 -12.24
N ILE A 136 18.64 14.31 -12.31
CA ILE A 136 19.11 15.10 -13.45
C ILE A 136 19.39 14.14 -14.61
N LEU A 137 18.68 14.34 -15.70
CA LEU A 137 18.75 13.47 -16.88
C LEU A 137 19.79 13.94 -17.89
N GLN A 138 20.00 15.26 -17.96
CA GLN A 138 21.01 15.88 -18.82
C GLN A 138 21.66 17.05 -18.07
N GLY A 139 22.96 17.26 -18.29
CA GLY A 139 23.68 18.34 -17.67
C GLY A 139 24.04 18.05 -16.18
N ARG A 140 23.87 19.06 -15.33
CA ARG A 140 24.20 19.00 -13.91
C ARG A 140 23.20 19.72 -13.04
N PHE A 141 23.19 19.40 -11.74
CA PHE A 141 22.54 20.24 -10.71
C PHE A 141 23.38 21.50 -10.43
N PHE A 142 22.83 22.42 -9.64
CA PHE A 142 23.51 23.64 -9.23
C PHE A 142 24.76 23.34 -8.37
N GLU A 143 25.85 24.00 -8.70
CA GLU A 143 27.08 23.97 -7.92
C GLU A 143 27.06 25.04 -6.81
N PRO A 144 27.86 24.91 -5.75
CA PRO A 144 27.97 25.95 -4.71
C PRO A 144 28.22 27.35 -5.26
N ALA A 145 29.07 27.45 -6.31
CA ALA A 145 29.38 28.71 -6.96
C ALA A 145 28.15 29.36 -7.64
N ASP A 146 27.17 28.58 -8.09
CA ASP A 146 25.94 29.13 -8.69
C ASP A 146 25.09 29.87 -7.65
N PHE A 147 25.11 29.38 -6.40
CA PHE A 147 24.43 30.04 -5.27
C PHE A 147 25.18 31.26 -4.77
N GLU A 148 26.52 31.14 -4.60
CA GLU A 148 27.36 32.17 -3.97
C GLU A 148 27.59 33.36 -4.89
N GLN A 149 27.67 33.15 -6.20
CA GLN A 149 27.93 34.16 -7.20
C GLN A 149 26.68 34.68 -7.89
N TYR A 150 25.48 34.27 -7.44
CA TYR A 150 24.20 34.68 -8.04
C TYR A 150 24.20 34.45 -9.57
N ARG A 151 24.68 33.30 -10.03
CA ARG A 151 24.73 33.02 -11.46
C ARG A 151 23.31 32.82 -12.00
N PRO A 152 22.95 33.46 -13.14
CA PRO A 152 21.65 33.27 -13.77
C PRO A 152 21.62 31.96 -14.54
N VAL A 153 21.60 30.84 -13.81
CA VAL A 153 21.51 29.49 -14.34
C VAL A 153 20.18 28.86 -13.99
N ALA A 154 19.70 27.98 -14.83
CA ALA A 154 18.41 27.32 -14.63
C ALA A 154 18.48 25.82 -14.99
N ILE A 155 17.57 25.05 -14.37
CA ILE A 155 17.30 23.65 -14.68
C ILE A 155 15.82 23.57 -15.05
N LEU A 156 15.53 22.87 -16.14
CA LEU A 156 14.16 22.64 -16.61
C LEU A 156 13.73 21.21 -16.27
N ASP A 157 12.45 20.99 -16.06
CA ASP A 157 11.93 19.64 -16.17
C ASP A 157 11.68 19.26 -17.63
N ILE A 158 11.45 17.94 -17.90
CA ILE A 158 11.22 17.45 -19.26
C ILE A 158 9.98 18.13 -19.89
N ALA A 159 8.89 18.32 -19.15
CA ALA A 159 7.66 18.90 -19.66
C ALA A 159 7.89 20.33 -20.20
N LEU A 160 8.64 21.14 -19.47
CA LEU A 160 8.99 22.49 -19.91
C LEU A 160 10.03 22.46 -21.06
N ASN A 161 10.99 21.54 -20.99
CA ASN A 161 11.98 21.35 -22.04
C ASN A 161 11.29 21.04 -23.40
N ASP A 162 10.35 20.11 -23.39
CA ASP A 162 9.66 19.69 -24.63
C ASP A 162 8.79 20.83 -25.19
N LYS A 163 8.12 21.61 -24.32
CA LYS A 163 7.33 22.77 -24.73
C LYS A 163 8.20 23.89 -25.36
N LEU A 164 9.39 24.18 -24.79
CA LEU A 164 10.22 25.30 -25.22
C LEU A 164 11.22 24.94 -26.31
N PHE A 165 11.83 23.76 -26.22
CA PHE A 165 12.95 23.37 -27.09
C PHE A 165 12.57 22.35 -28.16
N GLN A 166 11.36 21.77 -28.12
CA GLN A 166 10.79 20.88 -29.14
C GLN A 166 11.72 19.73 -29.59
N GLY A 167 12.44 19.13 -28.59
CA GLY A 167 13.40 18.05 -28.82
C GLY A 167 14.83 18.49 -29.09
N GLU A 168 15.11 19.79 -29.12
CA GLU A 168 16.48 20.29 -29.18
C GLU A 168 17.18 20.18 -27.81
N ASN A 169 18.50 20.03 -27.83
CA ASN A 169 19.29 20.07 -26.60
C ASN A 169 19.26 21.46 -25.96
N ALA A 170 18.69 21.59 -24.76
CA ALA A 170 18.59 22.85 -24.03
C ALA A 170 19.89 23.28 -23.33
N ILE A 171 20.80 22.36 -23.04
CA ILE A 171 22.00 22.64 -22.23
C ILE A 171 22.87 23.72 -22.90
N GLY A 172 23.24 24.76 -22.13
CA GLY A 172 24.03 25.89 -22.56
C GLY A 172 23.24 26.98 -23.30
N LYS A 173 21.96 26.73 -23.65
CA LYS A 173 21.11 27.74 -24.30
C LYS A 173 20.55 28.73 -23.26
N GLY A 174 20.21 29.94 -23.74
CA GLY A 174 19.65 30.99 -22.89
C GLY A 174 18.16 31.13 -23.07
N LEU A 175 17.39 31.07 -22.00
CA LEU A 175 15.97 31.37 -21.96
C LEU A 175 15.70 32.65 -21.11
N TYR A 176 14.50 33.20 -21.25
CA TYR A 176 14.06 34.37 -20.48
C TYR A 176 12.92 33.95 -19.54
N ALA A 177 13.03 34.31 -18.25
CA ALA A 177 11.96 34.19 -17.26
C ALA A 177 11.92 35.45 -16.41
N GLY A 178 10.73 36.07 -16.26
CA GLY A 178 10.58 37.31 -15.50
C GLY A 178 11.49 38.46 -15.98
N GLY A 179 11.76 38.53 -17.28
CA GLY A 179 12.65 39.54 -17.87
C GLY A 179 14.14 39.29 -17.72
N THR A 180 14.54 38.21 -17.05
CA THR A 180 15.95 37.83 -16.86
C THR A 180 16.33 36.68 -17.77
N ARG A 181 17.55 36.75 -18.31
CA ARG A 181 18.12 35.67 -19.13
C ARG A 181 18.83 34.66 -18.27
N PHE A 182 18.40 33.39 -18.32
CA PHE A 182 19.04 32.27 -17.66
C PHE A 182 19.74 31.37 -18.65
N THR A 183 20.86 30.79 -18.26
CA THR A 183 21.53 29.73 -19.02
C THR A 183 21.12 28.37 -18.47
N VAL A 184 20.65 27.49 -19.33
CA VAL A 184 20.23 26.14 -18.95
C VAL A 184 21.46 25.29 -18.62
N VAL A 185 21.53 24.73 -17.41
CA VAL A 185 22.64 23.88 -16.97
C VAL A 185 22.24 22.43 -16.76
N GLY A 186 20.95 22.15 -16.65
CA GLY A 186 20.44 20.80 -16.45
C GLY A 186 19.00 20.63 -16.94
N VAL A 187 18.63 19.37 -17.18
CA VAL A 187 17.26 18.92 -17.40
C VAL A 187 16.95 17.81 -16.41
N THR A 188 15.85 17.95 -15.66
CA THR A 188 15.40 17.00 -14.66
C THR A 188 14.14 16.26 -15.11
N GLU A 189 13.84 15.15 -14.47
CA GLU A 189 12.58 14.45 -14.69
C GLU A 189 11.38 15.31 -14.25
N THR A 190 10.26 15.15 -14.94
CA THR A 190 8.99 15.76 -14.53
C THR A 190 8.31 14.83 -13.56
N LYS A 191 7.96 15.33 -12.37
CA LYS A 191 7.20 14.62 -11.36
C LYS A 191 6.03 15.47 -10.87
N GLN A 192 5.02 14.81 -10.33
CA GLN A 192 3.90 15.49 -9.65
C GLN A 192 4.30 15.80 -8.21
N GLN A 193 3.93 16.97 -7.73
CA GLN A 193 4.09 17.30 -6.31
C GLN A 193 2.91 16.78 -5.47
N TYR A 194 1.69 16.86 -6.02
CA TYR A 194 0.44 16.48 -5.36
C TYR A 194 -0.46 15.65 -6.28
N ALA A 195 -1.50 15.03 -5.69
CA ALA A 195 -2.53 14.32 -6.46
C ALA A 195 -3.21 15.27 -7.47
N ASP A 196 -3.67 14.68 -8.57
CA ASP A 196 -4.49 15.34 -9.60
C ASP A 196 -3.89 16.60 -10.24
N GLN A 197 -2.62 16.87 -10.01
CA GLN A 197 -1.91 17.98 -10.64
C GLN A 197 -1.22 17.50 -11.91
N GLU A 198 -1.73 17.94 -13.06
CA GLU A 198 -1.01 17.71 -14.32
C GLU A 198 0.31 18.51 -14.30
N PRO A 199 1.46 17.89 -14.63
CA PRO A 199 2.73 18.60 -14.68
C PRO A 199 2.70 19.74 -15.71
N GLN A 200 2.71 20.97 -15.23
CA GLN A 200 2.69 22.14 -16.12
C GLN A 200 4.05 22.51 -16.69
N GLY A 201 5.10 22.00 -16.06
CA GLY A 201 6.50 22.31 -16.32
C GLY A 201 7.10 23.23 -15.27
N GLU A 202 8.32 22.92 -14.84
CA GLU A 202 9.03 23.69 -13.80
C GLU A 202 10.37 24.19 -14.30
N LEU A 203 10.68 25.43 -13.91
CA LEU A 203 12.00 26.05 -14.07
C LEU A 203 12.63 26.25 -12.68
N TRP A 204 13.69 25.53 -12.38
CA TRP A 204 14.45 25.76 -11.15
C TRP A 204 15.52 26.82 -11.37
N VAL A 205 15.60 27.72 -10.41
CA VAL A 205 16.67 28.69 -10.28
C VAL A 205 17.26 28.59 -8.87
N THR A 206 18.44 29.17 -8.61
CA THR A 206 18.98 29.16 -7.25
C THR A 206 18.13 30.03 -6.33
N GLN A 207 17.92 29.60 -5.08
CA GLN A 207 17.14 30.34 -4.10
C GLN A 207 17.67 31.76 -3.86
N ASN A 208 18.99 31.95 -3.85
CA ASN A 208 19.60 33.25 -3.69
C ASN A 208 19.21 34.20 -4.83
N TYR A 209 19.14 33.66 -6.05
CA TYR A 209 18.71 34.42 -7.22
C TYR A 209 17.20 34.75 -7.16
N SER A 210 16.39 33.77 -6.79
CA SER A 210 14.95 33.93 -6.58
C SER A 210 14.64 35.02 -5.55
N ASN A 211 15.33 34.99 -4.40
CA ASN A 211 15.15 35.99 -3.35
C ASN A 211 15.56 37.40 -3.82
N ALA A 212 16.59 37.51 -4.64
CA ALA A 212 17.00 38.79 -5.22
C ALA A 212 15.97 39.36 -6.22
N LEU A 213 15.28 38.48 -6.98
CA LEU A 213 14.22 38.89 -7.91
C LEU A 213 12.92 39.26 -7.20
N ALA A 214 12.51 38.47 -6.21
CA ALA A 214 11.24 38.65 -5.50
C ALA A 214 11.29 39.79 -4.43
N GLY A 215 12.48 40.19 -4.03
CA GLY A 215 12.67 41.18 -2.96
C GLY A 215 12.04 40.70 -1.65
N SER A 216 11.28 41.62 -0.98
CA SER A 216 10.65 41.31 0.32
C SER A 216 9.44 40.35 0.22
N TYR A 217 8.99 39.99 -0.97
CA TYR A 217 7.80 39.17 -1.20
C TYR A 217 8.12 37.68 -1.43
N SER A 218 9.35 37.23 -1.19
CA SER A 218 9.71 35.83 -1.30
C SER A 218 9.14 35.03 -0.13
N PHE A 219 8.11 34.23 -0.37
CA PHE A 219 7.65 33.21 0.58
C PHE A 219 8.50 31.95 0.39
N ALA A 220 9.42 31.74 1.33
CA ALA A 220 10.19 30.49 1.36
C ALA A 220 9.43 29.46 2.22
N GLN A 221 9.20 28.29 1.65
CA GLN A 221 8.69 27.12 2.35
C GLN A 221 9.87 26.22 2.72
N THR A 222 9.78 25.59 3.88
CA THR A 222 10.77 24.57 4.30
C THR A 222 10.18 23.19 4.07
N LEU A 223 10.90 22.37 3.31
CA LEU A 223 10.55 21.00 3.03
C LEU A 223 11.45 20.08 3.85
N VAL A 224 10.85 19.15 4.55
CA VAL A 224 11.51 18.13 5.35
C VAL A 224 11.18 16.77 4.76
N SER A 225 12.13 16.10 4.11
CA SER A 225 11.89 14.75 3.59
C SER A 225 11.92 13.69 4.70
N PHE A 226 11.27 12.58 4.47
CA PHE A 226 11.28 11.39 5.34
C PHE A 226 11.23 10.13 4.49
N ASP A 227 11.71 9.00 5.04
CA ASP A 227 12.00 7.82 4.21
C ASP A 227 10.78 6.93 3.97
N GLU A 228 9.85 6.83 4.93
CA GLU A 228 8.75 5.86 4.90
C GLU A 228 7.40 6.54 5.14
N LEU A 229 6.42 6.20 4.30
CA LEU A 229 5.05 6.74 4.40
C LEU A 229 4.40 6.45 5.76
N GLU A 230 4.71 5.31 6.38
CA GLU A 230 4.21 4.93 7.69
C GLU A 230 4.65 5.88 8.81
N ASN A 231 5.75 6.60 8.63
CA ASN A 231 6.29 7.55 9.59
C ASN A 231 5.64 8.94 9.50
N TYR A 232 4.74 9.18 8.54
CA TYR A 232 4.14 10.48 8.23
C TYR A 232 3.62 11.21 9.49
N GLU A 233 2.64 10.64 10.21
CA GLU A 233 2.05 11.29 11.40
C GLU A 233 3.05 11.52 12.52
N ARG A 234 3.96 10.55 12.74
CA ARG A 234 4.98 10.68 13.80
C ARG A 234 5.94 11.82 13.50
N VAL A 235 6.48 11.87 12.28
CA VAL A 235 7.41 12.92 11.86
C VAL A 235 6.72 14.28 11.88
N GLN A 236 5.47 14.36 11.42
CA GLN A 236 4.64 15.57 11.48
C GLN A 236 4.51 16.09 12.91
N ALA A 237 4.06 15.25 13.85
CA ALA A 237 3.86 15.63 15.24
C ALA A 237 5.17 16.04 15.94
N GLU A 238 6.28 15.36 15.64
CA GLU A 238 7.60 15.68 16.20
C GLU A 238 8.13 17.03 15.67
N ILE A 239 8.01 17.28 14.36
CA ILE A 239 8.37 18.59 13.77
C ILE A 239 7.57 19.72 14.41
N GLU A 240 6.25 19.57 14.49
CA GLU A 240 5.38 20.56 15.12
C GLU A 240 5.75 20.80 16.58
N SER A 241 5.99 19.75 17.36
CA SER A 241 6.40 19.83 18.76
C SER A 241 7.71 20.60 18.95
N VAL A 242 8.73 20.31 18.14
CA VAL A 242 10.03 21.01 18.19
C VAL A 242 9.85 22.49 17.86
N LEU A 243 9.11 22.83 16.81
CA LEU A 243 8.96 24.21 16.39
C LEU A 243 8.00 25.02 17.27
N ILE A 244 6.92 24.45 17.79
CA ILE A 244 6.05 25.10 18.77
C ILE A 244 6.83 25.50 20.02
N SER A 245 7.76 24.67 20.48
CA SER A 245 8.61 25.01 21.63
C SER A 245 9.53 26.20 21.37
N ARG A 246 9.93 26.42 20.13
CA ARG A 246 10.80 27.52 19.71
C ARG A 246 10.02 28.80 19.36
N TYR A 247 8.78 28.66 18.94
CA TYR A 247 7.89 29.74 18.50
C TYR A 247 6.58 29.78 19.28
N PRO A 248 6.60 30.00 20.62
CA PRO A 248 5.43 29.85 21.49
C PRO A 248 4.27 30.79 21.19
N ASN A 249 4.51 31.88 20.43
CA ASN A 249 3.50 32.88 20.07
C ASN A 249 2.96 32.69 18.63
N PHE A 250 3.36 31.63 17.98
CA PHE A 250 2.97 31.32 16.61
C PHE A 250 2.34 29.92 16.56
N GLU A 251 1.51 29.73 15.58
CA GLU A 251 1.03 28.40 15.22
C GLU A 251 1.97 27.82 14.18
N VAL A 252 2.30 26.54 14.34
CA VAL A 252 3.10 25.77 13.39
C VAL A 252 2.15 24.81 12.72
N GLY A 253 2.19 24.75 11.41
CA GLY A 253 1.46 23.79 10.63
C GLY A 253 2.37 23.08 9.66
N THR A 254 1.95 21.88 9.30
CA THR A 254 2.64 21.07 8.30
C THR A 254 1.61 20.45 7.37
N TYR A 255 1.97 20.23 6.12
CA TYR A 255 1.22 19.40 5.19
C TYR A 255 2.18 18.63 4.29
N GLY A 256 1.80 17.45 3.86
CA GLY A 256 2.67 16.58 3.07
C GLY A 256 2.23 16.45 1.61
N ASN A 257 3.21 16.23 0.73
CA ASN A 257 2.92 15.90 -0.67
C ASN A 257 2.34 14.49 -0.88
N VAL A 258 2.29 13.69 0.20
CA VAL A 258 1.82 12.30 0.22
C VAL A 258 0.72 12.04 1.26
N GLU A 259 0.13 13.10 1.79
CA GLU A 259 -0.91 13.02 2.83
C GLU A 259 -2.11 12.18 2.38
N ASP A 260 -2.58 12.40 1.16
CA ASP A 260 -3.65 11.64 0.53
C ASP A 260 -3.31 10.14 0.38
N LEU A 261 -2.06 9.81 0.06
CA LEU A 261 -1.59 8.42 -0.04
C LEU A 261 -1.51 7.76 1.34
N TYR A 262 -1.09 8.52 2.35
CA TYR A 262 -1.07 8.04 3.73
C TYR A 262 -2.49 7.74 4.23
N GLU A 263 -3.43 8.67 4.04
CA GLU A 263 -4.83 8.47 4.40
C GLU A 263 -5.45 7.27 3.66
N GLU A 264 -5.16 7.10 2.37
CA GLU A 264 -5.64 5.96 1.60
C GLU A 264 -5.06 4.65 2.15
N GLN A 265 -3.77 4.60 2.49
CA GLN A 265 -3.14 3.44 3.11
C GLN A 265 -3.79 3.11 4.46
N GLN A 266 -4.09 4.10 5.30
CA GLN A 266 -4.75 3.90 6.60
C GLN A 266 -6.19 3.40 6.44
N ARG A 267 -6.95 3.96 5.50
CA ARG A 267 -8.31 3.47 5.15
C ARG A 267 -8.26 2.02 4.68
N GLN A 268 -7.31 1.70 3.80
CA GLN A 268 -7.12 0.35 3.27
C GLN A 268 -6.75 -0.63 4.39
N ARG A 269 -5.85 -0.24 5.29
CA ARG A 269 -5.45 -1.06 6.44
C ARG A 269 -6.64 -1.36 7.36
N THR A 270 -7.43 -0.34 7.69
CA THR A 270 -8.63 -0.49 8.52
C THR A 270 -9.65 -1.40 7.87
N SER A 271 -9.94 -1.19 6.58
CA SER A 271 -10.86 -2.04 5.80
C SER A 271 -10.38 -3.49 5.75
N SER A 272 -9.09 -3.71 5.55
CA SER A 272 -8.49 -5.05 5.52
C SER A 272 -8.62 -5.77 6.86
N ILE A 273 -8.44 -5.08 7.99
CA ILE A 273 -8.64 -5.64 9.32
C ILE A 273 -10.10 -6.08 9.50
N ILE A 274 -11.06 -5.23 9.15
CA ILE A 274 -12.49 -5.52 9.27
C ILE A 274 -12.86 -6.74 8.41
N LEU A 275 -12.44 -6.76 7.15
CA LEU A 275 -12.73 -7.86 6.23
C LEU A 275 -12.06 -9.17 6.68
N ASN A 276 -10.85 -9.12 7.23
CA ASN A 276 -10.19 -10.30 7.80
C ASN A 276 -10.95 -10.85 9.01
N ILE A 277 -11.45 -9.99 9.89
CA ILE A 277 -12.29 -10.40 11.02
C ILE A 277 -13.56 -11.10 10.51
N VAL A 278 -14.24 -10.53 9.52
CA VAL A 278 -15.41 -11.14 8.88
C VAL A 278 -15.07 -12.49 8.26
N GLY A 279 -13.94 -12.59 7.56
CA GLY A 279 -13.44 -13.83 6.98
C GLY A 279 -13.17 -14.92 8.03
N VAL A 280 -12.55 -14.56 9.15
CA VAL A 280 -12.30 -15.47 10.28
C VAL A 280 -13.64 -15.93 10.89
N ILE A 281 -14.59 -15.02 11.13
CA ILE A 281 -15.91 -15.38 11.64
C ILE A 281 -16.62 -16.35 10.68
N ALA A 282 -16.57 -16.09 9.36
CA ALA A 282 -17.17 -16.97 8.36
C ALA A 282 -16.51 -18.37 8.38
N LEU A 283 -15.17 -18.44 8.51
CA LEU A 283 -14.47 -19.72 8.66
C LEU A 283 -14.87 -20.46 9.94
N VAL A 284 -15.01 -19.76 11.07
CA VAL A 284 -15.46 -20.35 12.33
C VAL A 284 -16.89 -20.92 12.19
N ILE A 285 -17.79 -20.17 11.57
CA ILE A 285 -19.17 -20.65 11.29
C ILE A 285 -19.13 -21.90 10.39
N GLY A 286 -18.31 -21.88 9.32
CA GLY A 286 -18.07 -23.03 8.46
C GLY A 286 -17.52 -24.22 9.25
N GLY A 287 -16.56 -23.96 10.15
CA GLY A 287 -16.00 -24.98 11.04
C GLY A 287 -17.01 -25.62 12.00
N VAL A 288 -17.91 -24.83 12.58
CA VAL A 288 -19.02 -25.35 13.39
C VAL A 288 -19.94 -26.21 12.55
N GLY A 289 -20.22 -25.80 11.31
CA GLY A 289 -20.95 -26.61 10.33
C GLY A 289 -20.29 -27.96 10.09
N ILE A 290 -18.96 -27.97 9.87
CA ILE A 290 -18.16 -29.19 9.72
C ILE A 290 -18.28 -30.09 10.96
N ALA A 291 -18.09 -29.52 12.15
CA ALA A 291 -18.16 -30.26 13.39
C ALA A 291 -19.54 -30.94 13.56
N ASN A 292 -20.63 -30.21 13.33
CA ASN A 292 -21.99 -30.73 13.43
C ASN A 292 -22.25 -31.87 12.43
N ILE A 293 -21.75 -31.69 11.20
CA ILE A 293 -21.91 -32.72 10.14
C ILE A 293 -21.08 -33.96 10.47
N THR A 294 -19.87 -33.79 10.99
CA THR A 294 -19.00 -34.91 11.39
C THR A 294 -19.66 -35.70 12.54
N VAL A 295 -20.24 -35.00 13.55
CA VAL A 295 -21.00 -35.67 14.62
C VAL A 295 -22.16 -36.51 14.05
N ALA A 296 -23.00 -35.90 13.21
CA ALA A 296 -24.14 -36.58 12.58
C ALA A 296 -23.67 -37.80 11.76
N SER A 297 -22.62 -37.64 10.95
CA SER A 297 -22.05 -38.74 10.15
C SER A 297 -21.55 -39.90 11.02
N VAL A 298 -20.89 -39.61 12.14
CA VAL A 298 -20.43 -40.65 13.08
C VAL A 298 -21.61 -41.39 13.66
N VAL A 299 -22.70 -40.71 14.09
CA VAL A 299 -23.89 -41.32 14.65
C VAL A 299 -24.61 -42.17 13.60
N GLU A 300 -24.86 -41.62 12.40
CA GLU A 300 -25.56 -42.35 11.31
C GLU A 300 -24.83 -43.62 10.89
N ARG A 301 -23.48 -43.62 10.97
CA ARG A 301 -22.63 -44.76 10.52
C ARG A 301 -22.07 -45.60 11.66
N THR A 302 -22.60 -45.46 12.88
CA THR A 302 -22.10 -46.18 14.06
C THR A 302 -22.05 -47.68 13.82
N ARG A 303 -23.05 -48.28 13.15
CA ARG A 303 -23.08 -49.70 12.82
C ARG A 303 -21.99 -50.11 11.82
N GLU A 304 -21.77 -49.31 10.78
CA GLU A 304 -20.68 -49.55 9.79
C GLU A 304 -19.32 -49.45 10.43
N ILE A 305 -19.12 -48.46 11.29
CA ILE A 305 -17.90 -48.26 12.06
C ILE A 305 -17.63 -49.47 12.96
N GLY A 306 -18.67 -49.94 13.69
CA GLY A 306 -18.59 -51.10 14.53
C GLY A 306 -18.21 -52.35 13.75
N LEU A 307 -18.81 -52.57 12.54
CA LEU A 307 -18.45 -53.66 11.67
C LEU A 307 -16.98 -53.64 11.20
N ARG A 308 -16.49 -52.45 10.75
CA ARG A 308 -15.10 -52.25 10.34
C ARG A 308 -14.11 -52.52 11.47
N ARG A 309 -14.42 -52.06 12.69
CA ARG A 309 -13.61 -52.32 13.89
C ARG A 309 -13.63 -53.81 14.27
N ALA A 310 -14.76 -54.49 14.15
CA ALA A 310 -14.87 -55.93 14.39
C ALA A 310 -14.05 -56.77 13.40
N VAL A 311 -13.84 -56.29 12.19
CA VAL A 311 -12.99 -56.94 11.14
C VAL A 311 -11.53 -56.52 11.24
N GLY A 312 -11.17 -55.66 12.24
CA GLY A 312 -9.77 -55.31 12.56
C GLY A 312 -9.29 -53.94 12.14
N ALA A 313 -10.17 -53.00 11.79
CA ALA A 313 -9.79 -51.62 11.59
C ALA A 313 -9.44 -50.96 12.91
N THR A 314 -8.37 -50.17 12.94
CA THR A 314 -7.95 -49.38 14.11
C THR A 314 -8.81 -48.12 14.26
N ASP A 315 -8.95 -47.63 15.49
CA ASP A 315 -9.67 -46.38 15.78
C ASP A 315 -9.11 -45.22 14.96
N MET A 316 -7.77 -45.14 14.82
CA MET A 316 -7.11 -44.08 14.10
C MET A 316 -7.39 -44.14 12.59
N GLU A 317 -7.52 -45.29 11.98
CA GLU A 317 -7.88 -45.42 10.56
C GLU A 317 -9.28 -44.84 10.29
N VAL A 318 -10.22 -45.07 11.21
CA VAL A 318 -11.57 -44.50 11.11
C VAL A 318 -11.56 -42.98 11.32
N VAL A 319 -10.83 -42.50 12.31
CA VAL A 319 -10.66 -41.03 12.56
C VAL A 319 -10.04 -40.38 11.33
N LEU A 320 -8.98 -40.92 10.78
CA LEU A 320 -8.30 -40.40 9.59
C LEU A 320 -9.23 -40.34 8.38
N GLN A 321 -10.15 -41.28 8.24
CA GLN A 321 -11.14 -41.27 7.15
C GLN A 321 -12.04 -40.00 7.24
N PHE A 322 -12.59 -39.65 8.43
CA PHE A 322 -13.40 -38.46 8.62
C PHE A 322 -12.59 -37.18 8.42
N VAL A 323 -11.37 -37.13 8.94
CA VAL A 323 -10.48 -35.99 8.73
C VAL A 323 -10.17 -35.80 7.24
N PHE A 324 -9.94 -36.89 6.51
CA PHE A 324 -9.65 -36.84 5.07
C PHE A 324 -10.86 -36.38 4.25
N GLU A 325 -12.08 -36.79 4.64
CA GLU A 325 -13.34 -36.32 4.03
C GLU A 325 -13.45 -34.79 4.13
N VAL A 326 -13.22 -34.24 5.35
CA VAL A 326 -13.26 -32.81 5.57
C VAL A 326 -12.13 -32.07 4.85
N LEU A 327 -10.95 -32.67 4.80
CA LEU A 327 -9.80 -32.10 4.09
C LEU A 327 -10.09 -31.95 2.59
N LEU A 328 -10.71 -32.95 1.96
CA LEU A 328 -11.15 -32.87 0.55
C LEU A 328 -12.22 -31.78 0.33
N LEU A 329 -13.20 -31.69 1.22
CA LEU A 329 -14.23 -30.64 1.16
C LEU A 329 -13.62 -29.24 1.31
N SER A 330 -12.69 -29.08 2.27
CA SER A 330 -12.01 -27.82 2.51
C SER A 330 -11.13 -27.43 1.32
N ALA A 331 -10.41 -28.40 0.74
CA ALA A 331 -9.61 -28.17 -0.45
C ALA A 331 -10.47 -27.78 -1.65
N ALA A 332 -11.58 -28.48 -1.88
CA ALA A 332 -12.49 -28.16 -2.98
C ALA A 332 -13.13 -26.77 -2.82
N GLY A 333 -13.69 -26.46 -1.63
CA GLY A 333 -14.25 -25.14 -1.32
C GLY A 333 -13.22 -24.03 -1.44
N GLY A 334 -12.01 -24.26 -0.93
CA GLY A 334 -10.91 -23.32 -1.00
C GLY A 334 -10.43 -23.04 -2.43
N VAL A 335 -10.24 -24.09 -3.25
CA VAL A 335 -9.87 -23.94 -4.67
C VAL A 335 -10.95 -23.16 -5.44
N CYS A 336 -12.22 -23.50 -5.24
CA CYS A 336 -13.33 -22.77 -5.88
C CYS A 336 -13.34 -21.29 -5.45
N ALA A 337 -13.10 -21.00 -4.17
CA ALA A 337 -13.06 -19.65 -3.65
C ALA A 337 -11.90 -18.83 -4.26
N ILE A 338 -10.70 -19.40 -4.25
CA ILE A 338 -9.50 -18.75 -4.83
C ILE A 338 -9.70 -18.50 -6.32
N ALA A 339 -10.21 -19.49 -7.06
CA ALA A 339 -10.49 -19.34 -8.49
C ALA A 339 -11.55 -18.26 -8.77
N ALA A 340 -12.64 -18.22 -7.99
CA ALA A 340 -13.68 -17.22 -8.13
C ALA A 340 -13.14 -15.81 -7.85
N ILE A 341 -12.39 -15.62 -6.77
CA ILE A 341 -11.81 -14.31 -6.41
C ILE A 341 -10.77 -13.89 -7.44
N HIS A 342 -9.90 -14.80 -7.90
CA HIS A 342 -8.95 -14.49 -8.97
C HIS A 342 -9.64 -13.99 -10.24
N PHE A 343 -10.70 -14.69 -10.67
CA PHE A 343 -11.47 -14.31 -11.86
C PHE A 343 -12.16 -12.94 -11.69
N LEU A 344 -12.79 -12.71 -10.52
CA LEU A 344 -13.43 -11.43 -10.21
C LEU A 344 -12.42 -10.29 -10.12
N SER A 345 -11.26 -10.51 -9.47
CA SER A 345 -10.18 -9.51 -9.39
C SER A 345 -9.65 -9.15 -10.77
N LYS A 346 -9.44 -10.15 -11.63
CA LYS A 346 -9.00 -9.93 -13.01
C LYS A 346 -10.01 -9.10 -13.83
N ILE A 347 -11.30 -9.39 -13.71
CA ILE A 347 -12.36 -8.60 -14.36
C ILE A 347 -12.36 -7.18 -13.81
N ALA A 348 -12.36 -7.01 -12.48
CA ALA A 348 -12.41 -5.70 -11.85
C ALA A 348 -11.23 -4.81 -12.28
N THR A 349 -10.02 -5.35 -12.33
CA THR A 349 -8.82 -4.60 -12.72
C THR A 349 -8.74 -4.29 -14.21
N THR A 350 -9.38 -5.09 -15.07
CA THR A 350 -9.41 -4.80 -16.52
C THR A 350 -10.54 -3.85 -16.93
N THR A 351 -11.65 -3.81 -16.15
CA THR A 351 -12.85 -3.04 -16.55
C THR A 351 -13.08 -1.80 -15.70
N LEU A 352 -12.73 -1.82 -14.42
CA LEU A 352 -13.03 -0.74 -13.46
C LEU A 352 -11.78 0.01 -13.00
N PHE A 353 -10.65 -0.68 -12.90
CA PHE A 353 -9.41 -0.11 -12.40
C PHE A 353 -8.31 -0.39 -13.44
N VAL A 354 -7.68 0.64 -13.98
CA VAL A 354 -6.52 0.50 -14.89
C VAL A 354 -5.28 0.17 -14.04
N SER A 355 -5.28 -0.98 -13.37
CA SER A 355 -4.17 -1.41 -12.51
C SER A 355 -3.76 -2.83 -12.85
N PRO A 356 -2.46 -3.12 -12.97
CA PRO A 356 -2.01 -4.48 -13.21
C PRO A 356 -2.34 -5.36 -12.00
N TYR A 357 -3.15 -6.39 -12.23
CA TYR A 357 -3.39 -7.44 -11.26
C TYR A 357 -2.51 -8.65 -11.57
N GLU A 358 -1.68 -9.04 -10.63
CA GLU A 358 -0.90 -10.28 -10.71
C GLU A 358 -1.38 -11.27 -9.64
N PHE A 359 -1.58 -12.52 -10.05
CA PHE A 359 -1.91 -13.59 -9.13
C PHE A 359 -0.72 -13.85 -8.19
N GLN A 360 -0.96 -13.74 -6.89
CA GLN A 360 0.05 -14.05 -5.88
C GLN A 360 -0.15 -15.44 -5.29
N PRO A 361 0.70 -16.42 -5.64
CA PRO A 361 0.60 -17.79 -5.11
C PRO A 361 0.69 -17.86 -3.58
N ARG A 362 1.39 -16.90 -2.97
CA ARG A 362 1.52 -16.79 -1.51
C ARG A 362 0.17 -16.55 -0.83
N ASP A 363 -0.63 -15.65 -1.36
CA ASP A 363 -1.93 -15.27 -0.79
C ASP A 363 -2.95 -16.42 -0.94
N ALA A 364 -2.91 -17.09 -2.08
CA ALA A 364 -3.67 -18.32 -2.30
C ALA A 364 -3.26 -19.42 -1.31
N ALA A 365 -1.96 -19.60 -1.05
CA ALA A 365 -1.46 -20.59 -0.10
C ALA A 365 -1.86 -20.25 1.35
N ILE A 366 -1.82 -18.97 1.76
CA ILE A 366 -2.27 -18.52 3.09
C ILE A 366 -3.75 -18.82 3.27
N SER A 367 -4.59 -18.42 2.32
CA SER A 367 -6.05 -18.63 2.36
C SER A 367 -6.39 -20.13 2.40
N MET A 368 -5.72 -20.94 1.59
CA MET A 368 -5.89 -22.40 1.57
C MET A 368 -5.45 -23.05 2.88
N SER A 369 -4.30 -22.61 3.44
CA SER A 369 -3.82 -23.14 4.72
C SER A 369 -4.79 -22.85 5.85
N ALA A 370 -5.40 -21.66 5.88
CA ALA A 370 -6.42 -21.29 6.85
C ALA A 370 -7.65 -22.21 6.73
N ALA A 371 -8.13 -22.48 5.50
CA ALA A 371 -9.24 -23.39 5.25
C ALA A 371 -8.98 -24.81 5.75
N LEU A 372 -7.80 -25.34 5.43
CA LEU A 372 -7.40 -26.69 5.85
C LEU A 372 -7.24 -26.79 7.37
N ALA A 373 -6.64 -25.77 7.99
CA ALA A 373 -6.48 -25.74 9.45
C ALA A 373 -7.82 -25.73 10.19
N VAL A 374 -8.76 -24.89 9.75
CA VAL A 374 -10.12 -24.84 10.32
C VAL A 374 -10.88 -26.12 10.03
N GLY A 375 -10.82 -26.64 8.82
CA GLY A 375 -11.48 -27.90 8.44
C GLY A 375 -11.01 -29.08 9.30
N VAL A 376 -9.71 -29.31 9.37
CA VAL A 376 -9.12 -30.36 10.19
C VAL A 376 -9.39 -30.15 11.68
N GLY A 377 -9.15 -28.93 12.19
CA GLY A 377 -9.35 -28.60 13.59
C GLY A 377 -10.80 -28.82 14.06
N SER A 378 -11.78 -28.42 13.22
CA SER A 378 -13.20 -28.57 13.52
C SER A 378 -13.70 -30.03 13.45
N SER A 379 -13.12 -30.85 12.59
CA SER A 379 -13.51 -32.25 12.44
C SER A 379 -12.84 -33.19 13.46
N LEU A 380 -11.67 -32.82 13.98
CA LEU A 380 -10.85 -33.70 14.81
C LEU A 380 -11.56 -34.09 16.11
N LEU A 381 -12.13 -33.12 16.85
CA LEU A 381 -12.81 -33.40 18.10
C LEU A 381 -14.05 -34.30 17.94
N PRO A 382 -14.96 -34.05 16.97
CA PRO A 382 -16.04 -34.99 16.66
C PRO A 382 -15.57 -36.36 16.20
N ALA A 383 -14.55 -36.43 15.33
CA ALA A 383 -14.03 -37.69 14.82
C ALA A 383 -13.43 -38.55 15.95
N LEU A 384 -12.80 -37.95 16.96
CA LEU A 384 -12.29 -38.67 18.12
C LEU A 384 -13.39 -39.33 18.97
N ARG A 385 -14.68 -38.96 18.81
CA ARG A 385 -15.78 -39.69 19.47
C ARG A 385 -15.93 -41.11 18.98
N VAL A 386 -15.46 -41.40 17.75
CA VAL A 386 -15.45 -42.77 17.19
C VAL A 386 -14.67 -43.75 18.08
N THR A 387 -13.58 -43.31 18.72
CA THR A 387 -12.75 -44.15 19.60
C THR A 387 -13.50 -44.61 20.86
N ARG A 388 -14.58 -43.94 21.21
CA ARG A 388 -15.40 -44.26 22.40
C ARG A 388 -16.62 -45.13 22.09
N ILE A 389 -16.82 -45.54 20.84
CA ILE A 389 -17.94 -46.40 20.44
C ILE A 389 -17.65 -47.82 20.85
N ASP A 390 -18.52 -48.41 21.66
CA ASP A 390 -18.46 -49.83 21.98
C ASP A 390 -18.91 -50.69 20.77
N VAL A 391 -17.99 -51.52 20.28
CA VAL A 391 -18.24 -52.38 19.08
C VAL A 391 -19.42 -53.30 19.29
N VAL A 392 -19.63 -53.82 20.50
CA VAL A 392 -20.71 -54.77 20.79
C VAL A 392 -22.08 -54.06 20.79
N GLN A 393 -22.15 -52.85 21.37
CA GLN A 393 -23.33 -52.03 21.37
C GLN A 393 -23.66 -51.52 19.97
N ALA A 394 -22.68 -51.08 19.20
CA ALA A 394 -22.86 -50.64 17.80
C ALA A 394 -23.46 -51.76 16.89
N LEU A 395 -23.13 -53.02 17.14
CA LEU A 395 -23.64 -54.15 16.36
C LEU A 395 -25.02 -54.61 16.79
N ARG A 396 -25.41 -54.36 18.09
CA ARG A 396 -26.75 -54.71 18.63
C ARG A 396 -27.83 -53.74 18.19
N GLY A 397 -27.45 -52.54 17.74
CA GLY A 397 -28.41 -51.53 17.30
C GLY A 397 -29.20 -50.87 18.44
N GLU A 398 -28.65 -50.94 19.68
CA GLU A 398 -29.17 -50.25 20.90
C GLU A 398 -28.46 -48.92 21.15
#